data_38156bff0caac3522018d0029c56d99f
#
_entry.id   38156bff0caac3522018d0029c56d99f
#
_cell.length_a   1.000
_cell.length_b   1.000
_cell.length_c   1.000
_cell.angle_alpha   90.00
_cell.angle_beta   90.00
_cell.angle_gamma   90.00
#
_symmetry.space_group_name_H-M   'P 1'
#
loop_
_entity.id
_entity.type
_entity.pdbx_description
1 polymer ?
#
loop_
_entity_poly.entity_id
_entity_poly.type
_entity_poly.pdbx_seq_one_letter_code
_entity_poly.pdbx_strand_id
1 'polypeptide(L)'
;MATIKHTSSKNSDLSAAERYLTFQHNEYTGLPILDSDGKPKLRENYLLDTLECGGNTFAMACLLANRRYGKNAQPGDVKTHHYIISFDPRDSTDNGLTLEKAQALGLQFCKENFPGHPAIVCSHPDGHNGAGNIHVHIVISSLRIRTIERQPHMEKPCDWQEGCKHRCTAAMLRHLRAEVMELCQNAGLYQIDLLKGSSDRITEREYWAQRRGQRRLDYANARNAASGLPIRQTKYETEKAALRKSIRSVLRKATNFEDFSAQLLQEYGITLTESRGRFSYRTPGRTKPITSRKLGDDFSKENVLAFLAQNAERQIGRAHV
;
A
#
# COMPACT_ATOMS: atom_id res chain seq x y z
N MET A 1 -11.27 6.51 5.13
CA MET A 1 -10.72 6.97 3.83
C MET A 1 -10.45 5.74 2.99
N ALA A 2 -11.10 5.62 1.84
CA ALA A 2 -10.88 4.49 0.95
C ALA A 2 -9.47 4.52 0.35
N THR A 3 -8.84 3.35 0.26
CA THR A 3 -7.50 3.18 -0.33
C THR A 3 -7.46 1.93 -1.18
N ILE A 4 -6.56 1.88 -2.17
CA ILE A 4 -6.31 0.67 -2.96
C ILE A 4 -4.84 0.26 -2.86
N LYS A 5 -4.61 -1.02 -2.56
CA LYS A 5 -3.29 -1.66 -2.51
C LYS A 5 -3.20 -2.76 -3.55
N HIS A 6 -2.02 -2.95 -4.13
CA HIS A 6 -1.73 -4.03 -5.07
C HIS A 6 -0.52 -4.84 -4.62
N THR A 7 -0.64 -6.15 -4.73
CA THR A 7 0.46 -7.12 -4.61
C THR A 7 0.34 -8.17 -5.72
N SER A 8 1.42 -8.89 -6.00
CA SER A 8 1.43 -10.00 -6.96
C SER A 8 1.99 -11.25 -6.31
N SER A 9 1.49 -12.41 -6.72
CA SER A 9 1.91 -13.70 -6.20
C SER A 9 2.51 -14.58 -7.30
N LYS A 10 3.61 -15.26 -6.95
CA LYS A 10 4.26 -16.29 -7.74
C LYS A 10 3.95 -17.70 -7.22
N ASN A 11 3.09 -17.81 -6.21
CA ASN A 11 2.73 -19.08 -5.60
C ASN A 11 2.10 -20.01 -6.64
N SER A 12 2.61 -21.22 -6.74
CA SER A 12 2.09 -22.26 -7.62
C SER A 12 0.84 -22.94 -7.07
N ASP A 13 0.60 -22.83 -5.76
CA ASP A 13 -0.65 -23.23 -5.14
C ASP A 13 -1.68 -22.13 -5.33
N LEU A 14 -2.50 -22.27 -6.34
CA LEU A 14 -3.53 -21.31 -6.70
C LEU A 14 -4.70 -21.28 -5.71
N SER A 15 -4.91 -22.37 -4.94
CA SER A 15 -5.90 -22.41 -3.86
C SER A 15 -5.46 -21.65 -2.61
N ALA A 16 -4.18 -21.29 -2.49
CA ALA A 16 -3.68 -20.54 -1.35
C ALA A 16 -4.35 -19.16 -1.23
N ALA A 17 -4.78 -18.55 -2.35
CA ALA A 17 -5.49 -17.29 -2.33
C ALA A 17 -6.84 -17.42 -1.61
N GLU A 18 -7.63 -18.44 -1.96
CA GLU A 18 -8.93 -18.71 -1.34
C GLU A 18 -8.77 -19.04 0.14
N ARG A 19 -7.81 -19.92 0.49
CA ARG A 19 -7.51 -20.23 1.91
C ARG A 19 -7.12 -18.99 2.70
N TYR A 20 -6.32 -18.09 2.12
CA TYR A 20 -5.95 -16.83 2.77
C TYR A 20 -7.18 -15.95 3.03
N LEU A 21 -8.16 -15.96 2.15
CA LEU A 21 -9.37 -15.16 2.27
C LEU A 21 -10.39 -15.77 3.26
N THR A 22 -10.46 -17.08 3.38
CA THR A 22 -11.47 -17.77 4.18
C THR A 22 -11.02 -18.10 5.60
N PHE A 23 -9.71 -18.30 5.83
CA PHE A 23 -9.18 -18.63 7.17
C PHE A 23 -8.54 -17.41 7.85
N GLN A 24 -8.52 -17.43 9.18
CA GLN A 24 -7.84 -16.42 9.98
C GLN A 24 -6.32 -16.61 9.94
N HIS A 25 -5.58 -15.50 9.84
CA HIS A 25 -4.12 -15.51 9.80
C HIS A 25 -3.54 -14.54 10.81
N ASN A 26 -2.43 -14.90 11.41
CA ASN A 26 -1.66 -14.02 12.27
C ASN A 26 -1.01 -12.91 11.42
N GLU A 27 -1.31 -11.65 11.70
CA GLU A 27 -0.83 -10.49 10.93
C GLU A 27 0.69 -10.36 10.86
N TYR A 28 1.41 -10.83 11.88
CA TYR A 28 2.86 -10.68 11.98
C TYR A 28 3.63 -11.81 11.31
N THR A 29 3.10 -13.02 11.39
CA THR A 29 3.78 -14.22 10.87
C THR A 29 3.24 -14.66 9.51
N GLY A 30 2.01 -14.25 9.16
CA GLY A 30 1.29 -14.74 7.99
C GLY A 30 0.82 -16.19 8.09
N LEU A 31 1.03 -16.83 9.25
CA LEU A 31 0.63 -18.21 9.47
C LEU A 31 -0.86 -18.30 9.83
N PRO A 32 -1.57 -19.40 9.44
CA PRO A 32 -2.94 -19.64 9.87
C PRO A 32 -3.05 -19.67 11.39
N ILE A 33 -4.14 -19.12 11.92
CA ILE A 33 -4.55 -19.32 13.31
C ILE A 33 -5.26 -20.67 13.38
N LEU A 34 -4.86 -21.49 14.34
CA LEU A 34 -5.45 -22.82 14.54
C LEU A 34 -6.57 -22.75 15.59
N ASP A 35 -7.58 -23.58 15.42
CA ASP A 35 -8.63 -23.84 16.41
C ASP A 35 -8.17 -24.84 17.50
N SER A 36 -9.08 -25.22 18.38
CA SER A 36 -8.81 -26.21 19.45
C SER A 36 -8.39 -27.59 18.94
N ASP A 37 -8.79 -27.93 17.72
CA ASP A 37 -8.48 -29.23 17.10
C ASP A 37 -7.19 -29.20 16.26
N GLY A 38 -6.49 -28.04 16.25
CA GLY A 38 -5.27 -27.84 15.48
C GLY A 38 -5.50 -27.63 13.99
N LYS A 39 -6.74 -27.32 13.56
CA LYS A 39 -7.09 -27.02 12.18
C LYS A 39 -7.11 -25.50 11.93
N PRO A 40 -6.87 -25.03 10.70
CA PRO A 40 -7.02 -23.61 10.37
C PRO A 40 -8.41 -23.08 10.74
N LYS A 41 -8.47 -22.02 11.54
CA LYS A 41 -9.71 -21.41 12.01
C LYS A 41 -10.36 -20.62 10.87
N LEU A 42 -11.63 -20.94 10.54
CA LEU A 42 -12.41 -20.16 9.58
C LEU A 42 -12.69 -18.75 10.11
N ARG A 43 -12.85 -17.79 9.20
CA ARG A 43 -13.38 -16.47 9.55
C ARG A 43 -14.86 -16.57 9.84
N GLU A 44 -15.32 -15.83 10.84
CA GLU A 44 -16.72 -15.84 11.26
C GLU A 44 -17.63 -15.09 10.28
N ASN A 45 -17.08 -13.99 9.71
CA ASN A 45 -17.82 -13.11 8.82
C ASN A 45 -16.98 -12.81 7.58
N TYR A 46 -17.41 -13.27 6.43
CA TYR A 46 -16.88 -12.88 5.12
C TYR A 46 -17.93 -13.16 4.03
N LEU A 47 -17.83 -12.43 2.92
CA LEU A 47 -18.58 -12.73 1.69
C LEU A 47 -17.57 -13.03 0.59
N LEU A 48 -17.84 -14.05 -0.22
CA LEU A 48 -16.93 -14.51 -1.26
C LEU A 48 -17.71 -14.86 -2.52
N ASP A 49 -17.31 -14.27 -3.65
CA ASP A 49 -17.85 -14.54 -4.97
C ASP A 49 -16.72 -14.76 -5.98
N THR A 50 -17.02 -15.45 -7.07
CA THR A 50 -16.12 -15.65 -8.20
C THR A 50 -16.66 -15.01 -9.47
N LEU A 51 -15.76 -14.49 -10.31
CA LEU A 51 -16.09 -13.90 -11.61
C LEU A 51 -15.23 -14.54 -12.70
N GLU A 52 -15.79 -14.70 -13.90
CA GLU A 52 -15.11 -15.25 -15.08
C GLU A 52 -14.48 -16.65 -14.85
N CYS A 53 -15.02 -17.45 -13.90
CA CYS A 53 -14.50 -18.78 -13.59
C CYS A 53 -15.22 -19.92 -14.32
N GLY A 54 -16.31 -19.64 -15.08
CA GLY A 54 -17.03 -20.64 -15.91
C GLY A 54 -17.59 -21.80 -15.09
N GLY A 55 -18.08 -21.55 -13.87
CA GLY A 55 -18.59 -22.57 -12.95
C GLY A 55 -17.52 -23.38 -12.21
N ASN A 56 -16.25 -23.09 -12.44
CA ASN A 56 -15.14 -23.72 -11.72
C ASN A 56 -14.77 -22.91 -10.47
N THR A 57 -13.98 -23.52 -9.57
CA THR A 57 -13.26 -22.77 -8.53
C THR A 57 -12.25 -21.82 -9.19
N PHE A 58 -11.89 -20.74 -8.50
CA PHE A 58 -10.87 -19.81 -8.98
C PHE A 58 -9.54 -20.50 -9.32
N ALA A 59 -9.10 -21.41 -8.47
CA ALA A 59 -7.87 -22.18 -8.69
C ALA A 59 -7.92 -23.01 -9.97
N MET A 60 -9.06 -23.70 -10.22
CA MET A 60 -9.25 -24.50 -11.42
C MET A 60 -9.31 -23.61 -12.66
N ALA A 61 -10.03 -22.49 -12.63
CA ALA A 61 -10.09 -21.55 -13.74
C ALA A 61 -8.69 -21.01 -14.10
N CYS A 62 -7.88 -20.65 -13.11
CA CYS A 62 -6.50 -20.26 -13.32
C CYS A 62 -5.65 -21.38 -13.92
N LEU A 63 -5.80 -22.63 -13.45
CA LEU A 63 -5.07 -23.78 -13.97
C LEU A 63 -5.43 -24.06 -15.44
N LEU A 64 -6.70 -24.01 -15.78
CA LEU A 64 -7.19 -24.18 -17.16
C LEU A 64 -6.64 -23.09 -18.07
N ALA A 65 -6.65 -21.83 -17.64
CA ALA A 65 -6.04 -20.73 -18.38
C ALA A 65 -4.53 -20.93 -18.57
N ASN A 66 -3.80 -21.33 -17.53
CA ASN A 66 -2.37 -21.61 -17.61
C ASN A 66 -2.06 -22.70 -18.65
N ARG A 67 -2.84 -23.78 -18.67
CA ARG A 67 -2.69 -24.88 -19.63
C ARG A 67 -3.06 -24.44 -21.05
N ARG A 68 -4.19 -23.76 -21.22
CA ARG A 68 -4.67 -23.29 -22.52
C ARG A 68 -3.63 -22.42 -23.24
N TYR A 69 -2.95 -21.54 -22.52
CA TYR A 69 -1.99 -20.59 -23.11
C TYR A 69 -0.52 -20.97 -22.92
N GLY A 70 -0.22 -22.11 -22.31
CA GLY A 70 1.15 -22.57 -22.07
C GLY A 70 1.97 -21.59 -21.20
N LYS A 71 1.32 -20.90 -20.25
CA LYS A 71 1.96 -19.87 -19.44
C LYS A 71 1.95 -20.21 -17.93
N ASN A 72 2.70 -19.44 -17.15
CA ASN A 72 2.79 -19.59 -15.69
C ASN A 72 3.42 -20.92 -15.21
N ALA A 73 4.19 -21.59 -16.05
CA ALA A 73 4.84 -22.84 -15.74
C ALA A 73 6.07 -22.66 -14.83
N GLN A 74 6.75 -21.52 -14.91
CA GLN A 74 7.98 -21.26 -14.18
C GLN A 74 7.71 -20.75 -12.76
N PRO A 75 8.57 -21.11 -11.75
CA PRO A 75 8.44 -20.60 -10.37
C PRO A 75 8.51 -19.06 -10.28
N GLY A 76 9.25 -18.43 -11.20
CA GLY A 76 9.42 -16.98 -11.26
C GLY A 76 8.22 -16.22 -11.84
N ASP A 77 7.27 -16.92 -12.45
CA ASP A 77 6.10 -16.31 -13.06
C ASP A 77 5.12 -15.72 -12.04
N VAL A 78 4.66 -14.51 -12.28
CA VAL A 78 3.50 -13.97 -11.55
C VAL A 78 2.26 -14.70 -12.03
N LYS A 79 1.55 -15.35 -11.11
CA LYS A 79 0.38 -16.20 -11.38
C LYS A 79 -0.94 -15.53 -11.04
N THR A 80 -0.92 -14.68 -10.00
CA THR A 80 -2.10 -13.92 -9.59
C THR A 80 -1.71 -12.50 -9.18
N HIS A 81 -2.67 -11.57 -9.28
CA HIS A 81 -2.56 -10.23 -8.73
C HIS A 81 -3.66 -10.06 -7.67
N HIS A 82 -3.31 -9.41 -6.57
CA HIS A 82 -4.19 -9.20 -5.45
C HIS A 82 -4.34 -7.70 -5.20
N TYR A 83 -5.54 -7.20 -5.32
CA TYR A 83 -5.94 -5.83 -5.01
C TYR A 83 -6.76 -5.82 -3.73
N ILE A 84 -6.59 -4.81 -2.91
CA ILE A 84 -7.33 -4.65 -1.67
C ILE A 84 -7.86 -3.22 -1.64
N ILE A 85 -9.18 -3.08 -1.59
CA ILE A 85 -9.86 -1.81 -1.35
C ILE A 85 -10.23 -1.79 0.13
N SER A 86 -9.71 -0.82 0.88
CA SER A 86 -10.03 -0.65 2.30
C SER A 86 -10.81 0.65 2.47
N PHE A 87 -11.99 0.57 3.08
CA PHE A 87 -12.86 1.72 3.33
C PHE A 87 -12.52 2.43 4.65
N ASP A 88 -13.05 3.62 4.86
CA ASP A 88 -12.90 4.32 6.14
C ASP A 88 -13.71 3.57 7.22
N PRO A 89 -13.17 3.36 8.43
CA PRO A 89 -13.94 2.74 9.51
C PRO A 89 -15.26 3.48 9.83
N ARG A 90 -15.28 4.80 9.65
CA ARG A 90 -16.47 5.63 9.86
C ARG A 90 -17.57 5.39 8.84
N ASP A 91 -17.26 4.84 7.66
CA ASP A 91 -18.26 4.57 6.64
C ASP A 91 -19.35 3.60 7.13
N SER A 92 -19.02 2.72 8.06
CA SER A 92 -20.00 1.80 8.66
C SER A 92 -21.00 2.51 9.57
N THR A 93 -20.57 3.54 10.31
CA THR A 93 -21.42 4.31 11.22
C THR A 93 -22.12 5.48 10.54
N ASP A 94 -21.39 6.22 9.70
CA ASP A 94 -21.83 7.51 9.19
C ASP A 94 -22.54 7.37 7.82
N ASN A 95 -22.11 6.40 7.00
CA ASN A 95 -22.54 6.28 5.61
C ASN A 95 -23.25 4.94 5.32
N GLY A 96 -23.54 4.14 6.34
CA GLY A 96 -24.26 2.88 6.22
C GLY A 96 -23.57 1.84 5.33
N LEU A 97 -22.22 1.78 5.37
CA LEU A 97 -21.47 0.75 4.68
C LEU A 97 -21.59 -0.56 5.43
N THR A 98 -22.27 -1.55 4.84
CA THR A 98 -22.34 -2.93 5.32
C THR A 98 -21.36 -3.82 4.57
N LEU A 99 -21.19 -5.06 5.04
CA LEU A 99 -20.35 -6.05 4.37
C LEU A 99 -20.89 -6.38 2.97
N GLU A 100 -22.22 -6.49 2.83
CA GLU A 100 -22.92 -6.75 1.56
C GLU A 100 -22.73 -5.59 0.56
N LYS A 101 -22.86 -4.34 1.04
CA LYS A 101 -22.63 -3.15 0.21
C LYS A 101 -21.18 -3.10 -0.26
N ALA A 102 -20.23 -3.40 0.61
CA ALA A 102 -18.81 -3.47 0.25
C ALA A 102 -18.51 -4.59 -0.76
N GLN A 103 -19.13 -5.78 -0.59
CA GLN A 103 -19.01 -6.88 -1.55
C GLN A 103 -19.57 -6.49 -2.92
N ALA A 104 -20.74 -5.84 -2.98
CA ALA A 104 -21.34 -5.37 -4.22
C ALA A 104 -20.43 -4.35 -4.93
N LEU A 105 -19.88 -3.39 -4.19
CA LEU A 105 -18.90 -2.42 -4.72
C LEU A 105 -17.62 -3.10 -5.23
N GLY A 106 -17.12 -4.10 -4.52
CA GLY A 106 -15.95 -4.89 -4.95
C GLY A 106 -16.21 -5.69 -6.21
N LEU A 107 -17.39 -6.30 -6.34
CA LEU A 107 -17.82 -7.03 -7.54
C LEU A 107 -17.97 -6.09 -8.74
N GLN A 108 -18.58 -4.92 -8.53
CA GLN A 108 -18.69 -3.90 -9.57
C GLN A 108 -17.30 -3.46 -10.03
N PHE A 109 -16.44 -3.07 -9.12
CA PHE A 109 -15.07 -2.65 -9.42
C PHE A 109 -14.29 -3.75 -10.18
N CYS A 110 -14.43 -5.01 -9.77
CA CYS A 110 -13.75 -6.12 -10.43
C CYS A 110 -14.25 -6.33 -11.86
N LYS A 111 -15.57 -6.27 -12.11
CA LYS A 111 -16.17 -6.41 -13.44
C LYS A 111 -15.71 -5.31 -14.39
N GLU A 112 -15.64 -4.08 -13.91
CA GLU A 112 -15.28 -2.90 -14.71
C GLU A 112 -13.79 -2.85 -15.02
N ASN A 113 -12.93 -3.19 -14.06
CA ASN A 113 -11.49 -2.98 -14.17
C ASN A 113 -10.68 -4.21 -14.55
N PHE A 114 -11.21 -5.42 -14.34
CA PHE A 114 -10.52 -6.68 -14.66
C PHE A 114 -11.34 -7.63 -15.55
N PRO A 115 -12.06 -7.12 -16.55
CA PRO A 115 -12.87 -7.97 -17.43
C PRO A 115 -11.98 -9.01 -18.15
N GLY A 116 -12.50 -10.23 -18.26
CA GLY A 116 -11.80 -11.34 -18.89
C GLY A 116 -10.70 -11.99 -18.05
N HIS A 117 -10.56 -11.62 -16.78
CA HIS A 117 -9.70 -12.32 -15.84
C HIS A 117 -10.54 -13.15 -14.87
N PRO A 118 -10.31 -14.48 -14.73
CA PRO A 118 -10.84 -15.22 -13.59
C PRO A 118 -10.50 -14.49 -12.30
N ALA A 119 -11.48 -14.28 -11.43
CA ALA A 119 -11.32 -13.54 -10.21
C ALA A 119 -12.08 -14.14 -9.03
N ILE A 120 -11.59 -13.88 -7.84
CA ILE A 120 -12.28 -14.09 -6.56
C ILE A 120 -12.35 -12.75 -5.85
N VAL A 121 -13.53 -12.38 -5.39
CA VAL A 121 -13.82 -11.16 -4.63
C VAL A 121 -14.30 -11.56 -3.25
N CYS A 122 -13.64 -11.07 -2.21
CA CYS A 122 -13.96 -11.43 -0.84
C CYS A 122 -13.91 -10.19 0.07
N SER A 123 -14.98 -9.96 0.80
CA SER A 123 -15.08 -8.85 1.76
C SER A 123 -14.95 -9.34 3.19
N HIS A 124 -14.23 -8.58 4.01
CA HIS A 124 -14.03 -8.82 5.45
C HIS A 124 -14.38 -7.58 6.27
N PRO A 125 -14.99 -7.74 7.46
CA PRO A 125 -15.24 -6.63 8.38
C PRO A 125 -14.08 -6.38 9.36
N ASP A 126 -13.08 -7.28 9.41
CA ASP A 126 -12.00 -7.35 10.40
C ASP A 126 -10.72 -6.66 9.88
N GLY A 127 -10.75 -5.36 9.66
CA GLY A 127 -9.55 -4.61 9.27
C GLY A 127 -8.39 -4.82 10.25
N HIS A 128 -7.17 -4.84 9.73
CA HIS A 128 -5.94 -4.98 10.52
C HIS A 128 -5.90 -4.00 11.70
N ASN A 129 -5.36 -4.45 12.83
CA ASN A 129 -5.17 -3.68 14.07
C ASN A 129 -6.45 -3.37 14.88
N GLY A 130 -7.52 -4.13 14.71
CA GLY A 130 -8.77 -3.85 15.41
C GLY A 130 -9.42 -2.52 14.97
N ALA A 131 -9.01 -1.98 13.81
CA ALA A 131 -9.56 -0.73 13.28
C ALA A 131 -11.00 -0.89 12.80
N GLY A 132 -11.49 -2.12 12.65
CA GLY A 132 -12.88 -2.42 12.28
C GLY A 132 -13.28 -1.91 10.89
N ASN A 133 -12.31 -1.63 10.01
CA ASN A 133 -12.62 -1.17 8.67
C ASN A 133 -12.96 -2.33 7.74
N ILE A 134 -14.08 -2.22 7.06
CA ILE A 134 -14.46 -3.15 6.00
C ILE A 134 -13.46 -3.02 4.84
N HIS A 135 -13.03 -4.14 4.29
CA HIS A 135 -12.14 -4.18 3.14
C HIS A 135 -12.51 -5.30 2.19
N VAL A 136 -12.23 -5.08 0.92
CA VAL A 136 -12.53 -6.02 -0.17
C VAL A 136 -11.22 -6.46 -0.81
N HIS A 137 -11.02 -7.76 -0.85
CA HIS A 137 -9.95 -8.43 -1.55
C HIS A 137 -10.44 -8.82 -2.96
N ILE A 138 -9.68 -8.47 -3.97
CA ILE A 138 -9.91 -8.85 -5.35
C ILE A 138 -8.66 -9.57 -5.84
N VAL A 139 -8.73 -10.88 -6.02
CA VAL A 139 -7.62 -11.68 -6.54
C VAL A 139 -7.95 -12.10 -7.95
N ILE A 140 -7.13 -11.69 -8.92
CA ILE A 140 -7.33 -12.02 -10.33
C ILE A 140 -6.24 -12.99 -10.83
N SER A 141 -6.60 -13.86 -11.77
CA SER A 141 -5.62 -14.58 -12.58
C SER A 141 -4.71 -13.59 -13.30
N SER A 142 -3.41 -13.88 -13.40
CA SER A 142 -2.53 -13.07 -14.23
C SER A 142 -2.87 -13.16 -15.71
N LEU A 143 -3.58 -14.20 -16.16
CA LEU A 143 -3.93 -14.43 -17.57
C LEU A 143 -5.35 -14.00 -17.86
N ARG A 144 -5.52 -13.28 -18.96
CA ARG A 144 -6.80 -12.95 -19.55
C ARG A 144 -7.30 -14.10 -20.40
N ILE A 145 -8.57 -14.51 -20.22
CA ILE A 145 -9.16 -15.67 -20.90
C ILE A 145 -10.04 -15.31 -22.12
N ARG A 146 -10.28 -14.04 -22.36
CA ARG A 146 -10.95 -13.52 -23.57
C ARG A 146 -10.42 -12.13 -23.91
N THR A 147 -10.42 -11.78 -25.20
CA THR A 147 -10.13 -10.41 -25.65
C THR A 147 -11.26 -9.48 -25.22
N ILE A 148 -10.91 -8.28 -24.80
CA ILE A 148 -11.86 -7.22 -24.42
C ILE A 148 -11.62 -5.97 -25.27
N GLU A 149 -12.53 -5.02 -25.20
CA GLU A 149 -12.35 -3.71 -25.82
C GLU A 149 -11.22 -2.94 -25.11
N ARG A 150 -10.40 -2.26 -25.92
CA ARG A 150 -9.30 -1.44 -25.40
C ARG A 150 -9.83 -0.26 -24.60
N GLN A 151 -9.35 -0.13 -23.38
CA GLN A 151 -9.63 1.02 -22.51
C GLN A 151 -8.50 2.09 -22.57
N PRO A 152 -8.79 3.37 -22.26
CA PRO A 152 -7.82 4.48 -22.39
C PRO A 152 -6.51 4.28 -21.62
N HIS A 153 -6.55 3.59 -20.48
CA HIS A 153 -5.37 3.28 -19.65
C HIS A 153 -4.51 2.13 -20.18
N MET A 154 -4.97 1.43 -21.19
CA MET A 154 -4.28 0.28 -21.79
C MET A 154 -3.27 0.76 -22.84
N GLU A 155 -1.99 0.47 -22.60
CA GLU A 155 -0.89 1.01 -23.40
C GLU A 155 -0.48 0.09 -24.55
N LYS A 156 -0.61 -1.24 -24.37
CA LYS A 156 -0.11 -2.25 -25.33
C LYS A 156 -1.17 -3.29 -25.65
N PRO A 157 -1.16 -3.92 -26.82
CA PRO A 157 -2.12 -4.97 -27.20
C PRO A 157 -2.29 -6.07 -26.15
N CYS A 158 -1.21 -6.45 -25.47
CA CYS A 158 -1.28 -7.43 -24.39
C CYS A 158 -2.13 -6.99 -23.18
N ASP A 159 -2.52 -5.72 -23.09
CA ASP A 159 -3.36 -5.24 -21.98
C ASP A 159 -4.84 -5.57 -22.19
N TRP A 160 -5.27 -5.91 -23.43
CA TRP A 160 -6.68 -6.27 -23.73
C TRP A 160 -6.84 -7.61 -24.46
N GLN A 161 -5.77 -8.20 -24.99
CA GLN A 161 -5.84 -9.44 -25.73
C GLN A 161 -5.90 -10.68 -24.84
N GLU A 162 -6.62 -11.69 -25.32
CA GLU A 162 -6.69 -13.02 -24.73
C GLU A 162 -5.31 -13.68 -24.61
N GLY A 163 -5.12 -14.48 -23.58
CA GLY A 163 -3.86 -15.21 -23.31
C GLY A 163 -2.72 -14.34 -22.83
N CYS A 164 -2.91 -13.02 -22.70
CA CYS A 164 -1.89 -12.10 -22.21
C CYS A 164 -1.91 -11.94 -20.70
N LYS A 165 -0.72 -11.71 -20.11
CA LYS A 165 -0.58 -11.46 -18.68
C LYS A 165 -0.99 -10.04 -18.33
N HIS A 166 -1.71 -9.90 -17.24
CA HIS A 166 -2.03 -8.61 -16.62
C HIS A 166 -0.76 -7.83 -16.28
N ARG A 167 -0.76 -6.54 -16.63
CA ARG A 167 0.33 -5.61 -16.37
C ARG A 167 -0.14 -4.51 -15.42
N CYS A 168 0.40 -4.50 -14.20
CA CYS A 168 0.13 -3.43 -13.24
C CYS A 168 1.10 -2.26 -13.48
N THR A 169 0.86 -1.48 -14.55
CA THR A 169 1.65 -0.30 -14.91
C THR A 169 1.31 0.92 -14.03
N ALA A 170 2.11 1.99 -14.16
CA ALA A 170 1.79 3.25 -13.49
C ALA A 170 0.48 3.87 -14.00
N ALA A 171 0.19 3.72 -15.31
CA ALA A 171 -1.08 4.15 -15.90
C ALA A 171 -2.26 3.37 -15.32
N MET A 172 -2.16 2.03 -15.27
CA MET A 172 -3.17 1.17 -14.66
C MET A 172 -3.41 1.52 -13.19
N LEU A 173 -2.34 1.72 -12.39
CA LEU A 173 -2.51 2.09 -10.97
C LEU A 173 -3.15 3.47 -10.79
N ARG A 174 -2.87 4.42 -11.69
CA ARG A 174 -3.50 5.73 -11.68
C ARG A 174 -4.98 5.62 -11.99
N HIS A 175 -5.33 4.84 -13.02
CA HIS A 175 -6.72 4.53 -13.38
C HIS A 175 -7.46 3.90 -12.19
N LEU A 176 -6.95 2.80 -11.62
CA LEU A 176 -7.60 2.11 -10.50
C LEU A 176 -7.82 3.02 -9.27
N ARG A 177 -6.92 3.98 -9.04
CA ARG A 177 -7.12 4.97 -7.98
C ARG A 177 -8.26 5.93 -8.29
N ALA A 178 -8.36 6.41 -9.54
CA ALA A 178 -9.47 7.24 -9.97
C ALA A 178 -10.80 6.50 -9.84
N GLU A 179 -10.85 5.25 -10.30
CA GLU A 179 -12.04 4.40 -10.20
C GLU A 179 -12.50 4.15 -8.75
N VAL A 180 -11.55 3.91 -7.80
CA VAL A 180 -11.91 3.80 -6.38
C VAL A 180 -12.48 5.12 -5.83
N MET A 181 -11.93 6.26 -6.28
CA MET A 181 -12.44 7.57 -5.87
C MET A 181 -13.86 7.78 -6.37
N GLU A 182 -14.11 7.49 -7.65
CA GLU A 182 -15.43 7.58 -8.26
C GLU A 182 -16.43 6.62 -7.61
N LEU A 183 -16.04 5.36 -7.41
CA LEU A 183 -16.85 4.35 -6.75
C LEU A 183 -17.30 4.80 -5.35
N CYS A 184 -16.38 5.35 -4.55
CA CYS A 184 -16.69 5.84 -3.21
C CYS A 184 -17.56 7.09 -3.25
N GLN A 185 -17.31 8.03 -4.19
CA GLN A 185 -18.13 9.22 -4.36
C GLN A 185 -19.56 8.86 -4.71
N ASN A 186 -19.77 7.96 -5.68
CA ASN A 186 -21.08 7.50 -6.10
C ASN A 186 -21.83 6.73 -5.00
N ALA A 187 -21.10 6.06 -4.11
CA ALA A 187 -21.67 5.35 -2.97
C ALA A 187 -21.87 6.22 -1.72
N GLY A 188 -21.50 7.51 -1.75
CA GLY A 188 -21.60 8.43 -0.62
C GLY A 188 -20.61 8.11 0.52
N LEU A 189 -19.47 7.51 0.21
CA LEU A 189 -18.46 7.09 1.19
C LEU A 189 -17.33 8.11 1.33
N TYR A 190 -16.64 8.10 2.46
CA TYR A 190 -15.51 8.98 2.72
C TYR A 190 -14.35 8.73 1.76
N GLN A 191 -13.88 9.80 1.13
CA GLN A 191 -12.89 9.76 0.08
C GLN A 191 -11.72 10.71 0.36
N ILE A 192 -10.55 10.36 -0.12
CA ILE A 192 -9.38 11.24 -0.25
C ILE A 192 -8.90 11.23 -1.68
N ASP A 193 -8.16 12.28 -2.06
CA ASP A 193 -7.48 12.30 -3.36
C ASP A 193 -6.31 11.30 -3.38
N LEU A 194 -6.53 10.13 -4.00
CA LEU A 194 -5.54 9.07 -4.17
C LEU A 194 -4.51 9.38 -5.27
N LEU A 195 -4.77 10.40 -6.10
CA LEU A 195 -3.88 10.82 -7.18
C LEU A 195 -2.87 11.86 -6.69
N LYS A 196 -3.22 12.60 -5.65
CA LYS A 196 -2.31 13.52 -4.97
C LYS A 196 -1.28 12.74 -4.16
N GLY A 197 -0.04 13.16 -4.20
CA GLY A 197 1.01 12.59 -3.36
C GLY A 197 0.79 12.86 -1.87
N SER A 198 1.49 12.13 -1.04
CA SER A 198 1.42 12.29 0.42
C SER A 198 2.63 13.09 0.91
N SER A 199 2.40 14.05 1.81
CA SER A 199 3.46 14.79 2.53
C SER A 199 4.50 13.85 3.12
N ASP A 200 4.04 12.78 3.80
CA ASP A 200 4.85 11.68 4.28
C ASP A 200 4.48 10.38 3.57
N ARG A 201 5.40 9.83 2.81
CA ARG A 201 5.21 8.52 2.18
C ARG A 201 5.69 7.42 3.11
N ILE A 202 4.77 6.78 3.81
CA ILE A 202 5.06 5.59 4.61
C ILE A 202 4.81 4.36 3.75
N THR A 203 5.88 3.62 3.42
CA THR A 203 5.75 2.36 2.67
C THR A 203 5.34 1.23 3.61
N GLU A 204 4.70 0.19 3.08
CA GLU A 204 4.34 -1.00 3.86
C GLU A 204 5.56 -1.60 4.61
N ARG A 205 6.71 -1.68 3.95
CA ARG A 205 7.96 -2.14 4.58
C ARG A 205 8.34 -1.27 5.79
N GLU A 206 8.17 0.04 5.70
CA GLU A 206 8.44 0.99 6.80
C GLU A 206 7.43 0.84 7.92
N TYR A 207 6.14 0.71 7.59
CA TYR A 207 5.06 0.45 8.54
C TYR A 207 5.35 -0.81 9.37
N TRP A 208 5.64 -1.93 8.73
CA TRP A 208 5.96 -3.17 9.41
C TRP A 208 7.28 -3.12 10.19
N ALA A 209 8.27 -2.35 9.71
CA ALA A 209 9.50 -2.13 10.46
C ALA A 209 9.23 -1.35 11.75
N GLN A 210 8.39 -0.32 11.68
CA GLN A 210 7.95 0.45 12.84
C GLN A 210 7.19 -0.43 13.85
N ARG A 211 6.22 -1.22 13.38
CA ARG A 211 5.43 -2.13 14.23
C ARG A 211 6.30 -3.17 14.94
N ARG A 212 7.20 -3.81 14.21
CA ARG A 212 8.15 -4.78 14.81
C ARG A 212 9.12 -4.12 15.77
N GLY A 213 9.60 -2.93 15.44
CA GLY A 213 10.48 -2.15 16.30
C GLY A 213 9.78 -1.72 17.60
N GLN A 214 8.54 -1.23 17.51
CA GLN A 214 7.75 -0.86 18.67
C GLN A 214 7.53 -2.06 19.61
N ARG A 215 7.10 -3.20 19.06
CA ARG A 215 6.89 -4.42 19.87
C ARG A 215 8.15 -4.86 20.63
N ARG A 216 9.33 -4.77 19.97
CA ARG A 216 10.61 -5.08 20.64
C ARG A 216 10.92 -4.09 21.76
N LEU A 217 10.65 -2.80 21.51
CA LEU A 217 10.85 -1.74 22.48
C LEU A 217 9.92 -1.93 23.69
N ASP A 218 8.64 -2.22 23.46
CA ASP A 218 7.64 -2.46 24.50
C ASP A 218 8.03 -3.66 25.37
N TYR A 219 8.48 -4.76 24.75
CA TYR A 219 8.99 -5.92 25.47
C TYR A 219 10.23 -5.60 26.32
N ALA A 220 11.20 -4.85 25.75
CA ALA A 220 12.38 -4.41 26.48
C ALA A 220 12.03 -3.48 27.65
N ASN A 221 11.09 -2.55 27.43
CA ASN A 221 10.61 -1.63 28.48
C ASN A 221 9.88 -2.36 29.60
N ALA A 222 9.04 -3.35 29.27
CA ALA A 222 8.37 -4.17 30.29
C ALA A 222 9.39 -4.94 31.14
N ARG A 223 10.42 -5.52 30.52
CA ARG A 223 11.51 -6.19 31.23
C ARG A 223 12.31 -5.23 32.11
N ASN A 224 12.65 -4.05 31.61
CA ASN A 224 13.36 -3.02 32.38
C ASN A 224 12.53 -2.57 33.59
N ALA A 225 11.24 -2.32 33.41
CA ALA A 225 10.33 -1.94 34.49
C ALA A 225 10.25 -3.03 35.57
N ALA A 226 10.14 -4.30 35.17
CA ALA A 226 10.15 -5.44 36.11
C ALA A 226 11.48 -5.58 36.89
N SER A 227 12.58 -5.06 36.34
CA SER A 227 13.91 -5.06 36.96
C SER A 227 14.25 -3.72 37.68
N GLY A 228 13.30 -2.79 37.80
CA GLY A 228 13.52 -1.47 38.40
C GLY A 228 14.43 -0.54 37.60
N LEU A 229 14.68 -0.84 36.32
CA LEU A 229 15.52 -0.05 35.42
C LEU A 229 14.71 1.08 34.76
N PRO A 230 15.32 2.26 34.50
CA PRO A 230 14.62 3.38 33.91
C PRO A 230 14.25 3.13 32.45
N ILE A 231 13.03 3.53 32.06
CA ILE A 231 12.56 3.54 30.68
C ILE A 231 12.98 4.86 30.03
N ARG A 232 13.84 4.79 29.00
CA ARG A 232 14.38 5.98 28.31
C ARG A 232 13.61 6.35 27.05
N GLN A 233 12.99 5.38 26.40
CA GLN A 233 12.29 5.56 25.13
C GLN A 233 11.00 4.73 25.13
N THR A 234 9.87 5.35 24.76
CA THR A 234 8.57 4.69 24.67
C THR A 234 8.08 4.50 23.24
N LYS A 235 8.64 5.26 22.28
CA LYS A 235 8.24 5.22 20.88
C LYS A 235 9.41 4.84 19.99
N TYR A 236 9.24 3.76 19.22
CA TYR A 236 10.21 3.35 18.21
C TYR A 236 10.11 4.24 16.98
N GLU A 237 11.23 4.76 16.51
CA GLU A 237 11.33 5.62 15.34
C GLU A 237 12.13 4.89 14.23
N THR A 238 11.55 4.79 13.02
CA THR A 238 12.27 4.22 11.88
C THR A 238 13.30 5.21 11.36
N GLU A 239 14.35 4.72 10.68
CA GLU A 239 15.36 5.57 10.07
C GLU A 239 14.77 6.64 9.13
N LYS A 240 13.74 6.29 8.35
CA LYS A 240 13.06 7.26 7.49
C LYS A 240 12.23 8.28 8.27
N ALA A 241 11.60 7.87 9.37
CA ALA A 241 10.87 8.80 10.23
C ALA A 241 11.83 9.81 10.87
N ALA A 242 12.96 9.33 11.39
CA ALA A 242 14.02 10.18 11.93
C ALA A 242 14.57 11.13 10.83
N LEU A 243 14.83 10.61 9.63
CA LEU A 243 15.31 11.42 8.50
C LEU A 243 14.31 12.52 8.12
N ARG A 244 13.00 12.21 8.01
CA ARG A 244 11.96 13.24 7.75
C ARG A 244 11.96 14.34 8.82
N LYS A 245 12.09 13.94 10.08
CA LYS A 245 12.13 14.86 11.23
C LYS A 245 13.36 15.79 11.15
N SER A 246 14.55 15.23 10.87
CA SER A 246 15.77 16.01 10.70
C SER A 246 15.68 17.00 9.52
N ILE A 247 15.18 16.55 8.37
CA ILE A 247 14.98 17.43 7.20
C ILE A 247 14.04 18.58 7.57
N ARG A 248 12.88 18.30 8.18
CA ARG A 248 11.94 19.35 8.59
C ARG A 248 12.49 20.29 9.64
N SER A 249 13.35 19.80 10.55
CA SER A 249 14.01 20.65 11.55
C SER A 249 14.91 21.71 10.89
N VAL A 250 15.70 21.29 9.91
CA VAL A 250 16.59 22.22 9.18
C VAL A 250 15.79 23.12 8.24
N LEU A 251 14.79 22.59 7.52
CA LEU A 251 13.92 23.38 6.63
C LEU A 251 13.26 24.57 7.34
N ARG A 252 12.92 24.45 8.61
CA ARG A 252 12.30 25.55 9.38
C ARG A 252 13.24 26.72 9.63
N LYS A 253 14.55 26.51 9.54
CA LYS A 253 15.58 27.49 9.88
C LYS A 253 16.25 28.06 8.63
N ALA A 254 16.51 27.20 7.64
CA ALA A 254 17.24 27.54 6.42
C ALA A 254 16.42 28.43 5.46
N THR A 255 17.10 29.31 4.74
CA THR A 255 16.49 30.26 3.79
C THR A 255 16.97 30.07 2.35
N ASN A 256 18.01 29.28 2.16
CA ASN A 256 18.55 28.96 0.84
C ASN A 256 19.07 27.52 0.82
N PHE A 257 19.38 27.01 -0.37
CA PHE A 257 19.77 25.61 -0.58
C PHE A 257 21.15 25.29 0.02
N GLU A 258 22.11 26.20 -0.08
CA GLU A 258 23.48 26.03 0.44
C GLU A 258 23.46 25.87 1.95
N ASP A 259 22.76 26.77 2.63
CA ASP A 259 22.58 26.75 4.08
C ASP A 259 21.82 25.50 4.53
N PHE A 260 20.74 25.13 3.82
CA PHE A 260 19.98 23.90 4.08
C PHE A 260 20.86 22.64 3.99
N SER A 261 21.67 22.54 2.94
CA SER A 261 22.57 21.40 2.74
C SER A 261 23.68 21.34 3.77
N ALA A 262 24.26 22.51 4.14
CA ALA A 262 25.30 22.62 5.14
C ALA A 262 24.80 22.24 6.53
N GLN A 263 23.64 22.76 6.95
CA GLN A 263 23.04 22.44 8.25
C GLN A 263 22.65 20.96 8.36
N LEU A 264 22.10 20.34 7.28
CA LEU A 264 21.82 18.88 7.27
C LEU A 264 23.08 18.07 7.53
N LEU A 265 24.20 18.46 6.92
CA LEU A 265 25.47 17.78 7.11
C LEU A 265 26.02 18.02 8.52
N GLN A 266 26.03 19.27 8.98
CA GLN A 266 26.61 19.66 10.26
C GLN A 266 25.82 19.14 11.47
N GLU A 267 24.48 19.30 11.46
CA GLU A 267 23.64 18.92 12.61
C GLU A 267 23.36 17.42 12.66
N TYR A 268 23.23 16.75 11.51
CA TYR A 268 22.74 15.36 11.43
C TYR A 268 23.66 14.41 10.66
N GLY A 269 24.75 14.90 10.05
CA GLY A 269 25.62 14.09 9.18
C GLY A 269 24.93 13.62 7.90
N ILE A 270 23.82 14.26 7.50
CA ILE A 270 23.05 13.88 6.33
C ILE A 270 23.61 14.58 5.09
N THR A 271 24.06 13.81 4.12
CA THR A 271 24.52 14.33 2.83
C THR A 271 23.33 14.44 1.86
N LEU A 272 23.11 15.63 1.32
CA LEU A 272 22.12 15.90 0.28
C LEU A 272 22.81 15.87 -1.09
N THR A 273 22.23 15.15 -2.04
CA THR A 273 22.69 15.10 -3.43
C THR A 273 21.53 15.29 -4.39
N GLU A 274 21.78 15.94 -5.51
CA GLU A 274 20.82 16.05 -6.61
C GLU A 274 21.26 15.16 -7.78
N SER A 275 20.32 14.39 -8.32
CA SER A 275 20.53 13.61 -9.54
C SER A 275 19.24 13.54 -10.34
N ARG A 276 19.31 13.83 -11.64
CA ARG A 276 18.17 13.81 -12.57
C ARG A 276 16.95 14.61 -12.05
N GLY A 277 17.22 15.81 -11.53
CA GLY A 277 16.21 16.71 -10.99
C GLY A 277 15.56 16.26 -9.68
N ARG A 278 16.19 15.34 -8.93
CA ARG A 278 15.65 14.81 -7.67
C ARG A 278 16.65 14.88 -6.54
N PHE A 279 16.16 15.22 -5.36
CA PHE A 279 16.94 15.12 -4.13
C PHE A 279 17.04 13.69 -3.61
N SER A 280 18.21 13.37 -3.08
CA SER A 280 18.51 12.12 -2.39
C SER A 280 19.30 12.42 -1.12
N TYR A 281 18.89 11.81 -0.03
CA TYR A 281 19.41 12.03 1.32
C TYR A 281 20.16 10.79 1.80
N ARG A 282 21.39 10.92 2.23
CA ARG A 282 22.20 9.84 2.76
C ARG A 282 22.50 10.09 4.23
N THR A 283 21.93 9.27 5.10
CA THR A 283 22.17 9.27 6.55
C THR A 283 23.55 8.67 6.88
N PRO A 284 24.14 8.99 8.03
CA PRO A 284 25.34 8.31 8.53
C PRO A 284 25.15 6.79 8.54
N GLY A 285 26.19 6.05 8.16
CA GLY A 285 26.16 4.58 8.14
C GLY A 285 25.47 3.94 6.93
N ARG A 286 24.83 4.71 6.04
CA ARG A 286 24.27 4.17 4.78
C ARG A 286 25.22 4.32 3.61
N THR A 287 25.32 3.26 2.81
CA THR A 287 26.02 3.30 1.52
C THR A 287 25.17 3.88 0.38
N LYS A 288 23.83 3.61 0.41
CA LYS A 288 22.89 4.07 -0.63
C LYS A 288 21.97 5.18 -0.11
N PRO A 289 21.81 6.30 -0.82
CA PRO A 289 20.92 7.38 -0.42
C PRO A 289 19.44 6.97 -0.53
N ILE A 290 18.61 7.67 0.22
CA ILE A 290 17.14 7.57 0.16
C ILE A 290 16.65 8.69 -0.73
N THR A 291 15.98 8.36 -1.84
CA THR A 291 15.41 9.37 -2.75
C THR A 291 14.18 10.04 -2.11
N SER A 292 13.98 11.33 -2.40
CA SER A 292 12.83 12.13 -1.93
C SER A 292 11.48 11.43 -2.16
N ARG A 293 11.29 10.78 -3.32
CA ARG A 293 10.09 9.97 -3.61
C ARG A 293 9.75 8.91 -2.56
N LYS A 294 10.73 8.41 -1.81
CA LYS A 294 10.54 7.41 -0.74
C LYS A 294 10.22 8.04 0.62
N LEU A 295 10.34 9.35 0.73
CA LEU A 295 10.06 10.10 1.95
C LEU A 295 8.68 10.75 1.93
N GLY A 296 8.26 11.29 0.79
CA GLY A 296 7.02 12.01 0.60
C GLY A 296 7.24 13.29 -0.22
N ASP A 297 6.15 13.95 -0.58
CA ASP A 297 6.18 15.11 -1.47
C ASP A 297 6.82 16.33 -0.82
N ASP A 298 6.69 16.52 0.51
CA ASP A 298 7.36 17.60 1.25
C ASP A 298 8.88 17.61 1.05
N PHE A 299 9.46 16.47 0.69
CA PHE A 299 10.91 16.28 0.55
C PHE A 299 11.37 16.32 -0.92
N SER A 300 10.45 16.60 -1.87
CA SER A 300 10.79 16.80 -3.27
C SER A 300 11.66 18.05 -3.46
N LYS A 301 12.42 18.11 -4.57
CA LYS A 301 13.25 19.29 -4.86
C LYS A 301 12.39 20.55 -4.94
N GLU A 302 11.27 20.46 -5.67
CA GLU A 302 10.37 21.59 -5.89
C GLU A 302 9.82 22.12 -4.56
N ASN A 303 9.29 21.23 -3.70
CA ASN A 303 8.67 21.66 -2.45
C ASN A 303 9.70 22.15 -1.43
N VAL A 304 10.88 21.54 -1.37
CA VAL A 304 11.97 22.01 -0.51
C VAL A 304 12.41 23.42 -0.93
N LEU A 305 12.66 23.65 -2.23
CA LEU A 305 13.07 24.97 -2.72
C LEU A 305 11.99 26.03 -2.52
N ALA A 306 10.71 25.69 -2.76
CA ALA A 306 9.60 26.59 -2.49
C ALA A 306 9.50 26.97 -1.00
N PHE A 307 9.73 26.02 -0.09
CA PHE A 307 9.72 26.28 1.35
C PHE A 307 10.88 27.20 1.78
N LEU A 308 12.07 26.99 1.24
CA LEU A 308 13.23 27.84 1.49
C LEU A 308 13.00 29.27 1.00
N ALA A 309 12.42 29.44 -0.18
CA ALA A 309 12.05 30.76 -0.72
C ALA A 309 11.05 31.49 0.19
N GLN A 310 10.02 30.80 0.67
CA GLN A 310 9.07 31.36 1.63
C GLN A 310 9.74 31.79 2.95
N ASN A 311 10.71 31.03 3.44
CA ASN A 311 11.46 31.41 4.64
C ASN A 311 12.30 32.67 4.41
N ALA A 312 12.94 32.79 3.26
CA ALA A 312 13.72 33.98 2.88
C ALA A 312 12.81 35.24 2.86
N GLU A 313 11.65 35.17 2.22
CA GLU A 313 10.65 36.26 2.20
C GLU A 313 10.19 36.65 3.62
N ARG A 314 9.92 35.68 4.49
CA ARG A 314 9.51 35.93 5.88
C ARG A 314 10.60 36.60 6.71
N GLN A 315 11.88 36.30 6.45
CA GLN A 315 13.00 36.98 7.13
C GLN A 315 13.13 38.44 6.68
N ILE A 316 13.00 38.71 5.37
CA ILE A 316 13.04 40.07 4.83
C ILE A 316 11.90 40.93 5.43
N GLY A 317 10.66 40.38 5.45
CA GLY A 317 9.52 41.10 6.01
C GLY A 317 9.63 41.39 7.50
N ARG A 318 10.39 40.60 8.27
CA ARG A 318 10.65 40.86 9.71
C ARG A 318 11.78 41.87 9.93
N ALA A 319 12.65 42.06 8.97
CA ALA A 319 13.75 43.04 9.06
C ALA A 319 13.28 44.46 8.71
N HIS A 320 12.06 44.63 8.14
CA HIS A 320 11.47 45.90 7.76
C HIS A 320 10.37 46.41 8.73
N VAL A 321 10.15 45.72 9.85
CA VAL A 321 9.27 46.14 10.95
C VAL A 321 10.11 46.44 12.19
#